data_6c02442165a7198640b03416063160e2
#
_entry.id   6c02442165a7198640b03416063160e2
#
_cell.length_a   1.000
_cell.length_b   1.000
_cell.length_c   1.000
_cell.angle_alpha   90.00
_cell.angle_beta   90.00
_cell.angle_gamma   90.00
#
_symmetry.space_group_name_H-M   'P 1'
#
loop_
_entity.id
_entity.type
_entity.pdbx_description
1 polymer ?
#
loop_
_entity_poly.entity_id
_entity_poly.type
_entity_poly.pdbx_seq_one_letter_code
_entity_poly.pdbx_strand_id
1 'polypeptide(L)'
;MNYIVLDLEWDSVYHPDFHRFINQILQIGAVKLNSNLETVDSIELTICSDISPRVTSRFANLTGITSEKMRAGIPFVKAVSEYNEWAGTDTVTMSWSTSDLFAILDNRCLLPDDISFHIEKYIDLQQYIQNELVYSGNPVSNQISLCKAAGIFNVSTEGYELHTAQDDSMVCVSLLRKAYNRERFSALIRDTSDSSFYKRLFFKSYYLNDLDD
;
A
#
# COMPACT_ATOMS: atom_id res chain seq x y z
N MET A 1 2.45 -16.01 12.94
CA MET A 1 2.71 -14.72 12.23
C MET A 1 2.20 -14.85 10.81
N ASN A 2 1.30 -13.98 10.41
CA ASN A 2 0.79 -13.86 9.04
C ASN A 2 1.43 -12.66 8.35
N TYR A 3 1.32 -12.62 7.03
CA TYR A 3 1.74 -11.49 6.21
C TYR A 3 0.51 -10.86 5.56
N ILE A 4 0.53 -9.54 5.40
CA ILE A 4 -0.52 -8.79 4.69
C ILE A 4 0.17 -8.00 3.58
N VAL A 5 -0.24 -8.24 2.35
CA VAL A 5 0.11 -7.39 1.21
C VAL A 5 -1.02 -6.41 1.03
N LEU A 6 -0.73 -5.13 1.26
CA LEU A 6 -1.67 -4.01 1.23
C LEU A 6 -1.38 -3.14 0.02
N ASP A 7 -2.40 -2.70 -0.66
CA ASP A 7 -2.37 -1.64 -1.64
C ASP A 7 -3.55 -0.70 -1.42
N LEU A 8 -3.35 0.59 -1.68
CA LEU A 8 -4.35 1.63 -1.49
C LEU A 8 -4.50 2.43 -2.77
N GLU A 9 -5.74 2.77 -3.14
CA GLU A 9 -6.01 3.77 -4.16
C GLU A 9 -6.47 5.07 -3.51
N TRP A 10 -5.87 6.20 -3.91
CA TRP A 10 -6.20 7.51 -3.36
C TRP A 10 -6.28 8.59 -4.43
N ASP A 11 -7.14 9.55 -4.20
CA ASP A 11 -7.29 10.75 -5.02
C ASP A 11 -6.90 11.99 -4.22
N SER A 12 -6.19 12.91 -4.86
CA SER A 12 -5.77 14.16 -4.21
C SER A 12 -6.92 15.17 -4.21
N VAL A 13 -7.40 15.52 -3.02
CA VAL A 13 -8.54 16.42 -2.83
C VAL A 13 -8.19 17.55 -1.86
N TYR A 14 -8.66 18.78 -2.13
CA TYR A 14 -8.50 19.89 -1.21
C TYR A 14 -9.46 19.76 -0.03
N HIS A 15 -8.90 19.74 1.19
CA HIS A 15 -9.69 19.73 2.43
C HIS A 15 -9.85 21.16 2.95
N PRO A 16 -11.07 21.70 3.00
CA PRO A 16 -11.30 23.12 3.32
C PRO A 16 -10.89 23.46 4.77
N ASP A 17 -11.15 22.58 5.76
CA ASP A 17 -10.87 22.87 7.17
C ASP A 17 -9.38 22.80 7.49
N PHE A 18 -8.62 21.96 6.78
CA PHE A 18 -7.17 21.85 6.95
C PHE A 18 -6.37 22.73 6.01
N HIS A 19 -7.05 23.43 5.07
CA HIS A 19 -6.44 24.31 4.08
C HIS A 19 -5.28 23.68 3.29
N ARG A 20 -5.37 22.37 3.00
CA ARG A 20 -4.36 21.63 2.25
C ARG A 20 -4.97 20.51 1.40
N PHE A 21 -4.21 20.01 0.45
CA PHE A 21 -4.56 18.80 -0.24
C PHE A 21 -4.29 17.57 0.65
N ILE A 22 -5.17 16.59 0.56
CA ILE A 22 -5.06 15.28 1.21
C ILE A 22 -5.15 14.21 0.12
N ASN A 23 -4.27 13.23 0.19
CA ASN A 23 -4.37 12.01 -0.62
C ASN A 23 -5.42 11.08 0.00
N GLN A 24 -6.69 11.39 -0.28
CA GLN A 24 -7.83 10.70 0.32
C GLN A 24 -7.92 9.26 -0.16
N ILE A 25 -7.83 8.30 0.75
CA ILE A 25 -7.95 6.88 0.44
C ILE A 25 -9.39 6.58 0.04
N LEU A 26 -9.56 5.95 -1.12
CA LEU A 26 -10.86 5.60 -1.71
C LEU A 26 -11.02 4.09 -1.95
N GLN A 27 -9.93 3.32 -1.90
CA GLN A 27 -9.99 1.87 -1.90
C GLN A 27 -8.88 1.28 -1.04
N ILE A 28 -9.21 0.23 -0.31
CA ILE A 28 -8.27 -0.64 0.41
C ILE A 28 -8.36 -2.01 -0.24
N GLY A 29 -7.25 -2.52 -0.76
CA GLY A 29 -7.11 -3.90 -1.21
C GLY A 29 -6.02 -4.59 -0.42
N ALA A 30 -6.27 -5.78 0.10
CA ALA A 30 -5.25 -6.52 0.81
C ALA A 30 -5.41 -8.03 0.69
N VAL A 31 -4.26 -8.72 0.70
CA VAL A 31 -4.18 -10.19 0.66
C VAL A 31 -3.44 -10.67 1.90
N LYS A 32 -4.05 -11.58 2.64
CA LYS A 32 -3.45 -12.22 3.81
C LYS A 32 -2.80 -13.53 3.42
N LEU A 33 -1.56 -13.72 3.86
CA LEU A 33 -0.76 -14.91 3.61
C LEU A 33 -0.39 -15.56 4.96
N ASN A 34 -0.31 -16.89 4.95
CA ASN A 34 0.28 -17.62 6.07
C ASN A 34 1.82 -17.60 6.02
N SER A 35 2.48 -18.24 6.99
CA SER A 35 3.95 -18.32 7.08
C SER A 35 4.63 -19.03 5.90
N ASN A 36 3.87 -19.77 5.09
CA ASN A 36 4.35 -20.43 3.86
C ASN A 36 4.08 -19.58 2.61
N LEU A 37 3.61 -18.35 2.77
CA LEU A 37 3.18 -17.44 1.71
C LEU A 37 1.98 -17.95 0.90
N GLU A 38 1.18 -18.85 1.46
CA GLU A 38 -0.08 -19.27 0.85
C GLU A 38 -1.17 -18.26 1.19
N THR A 39 -1.98 -17.89 0.20
CA THR A 39 -3.13 -16.99 0.40
C THR A 39 -4.17 -17.67 1.28
N VAL A 40 -4.52 -17.03 2.39
CA VAL A 40 -5.55 -17.51 3.31
C VAL A 40 -6.84 -16.70 3.24
N ASP A 41 -6.73 -15.42 2.87
CA ASP A 41 -7.88 -14.53 2.75
C ASP A 41 -7.53 -13.27 1.95
N SER A 42 -8.54 -12.51 1.54
CA SER A 42 -8.39 -11.20 0.93
C SER A 42 -9.56 -10.28 1.25
N ILE A 43 -9.30 -8.97 1.22
CA ILE A 43 -10.33 -7.96 1.47
C ILE A 43 -10.20 -6.84 0.43
N GLU A 44 -11.34 -6.35 -0.05
CA GLU A 44 -11.43 -5.17 -0.90
C GLU A 44 -12.56 -4.28 -0.39
N LEU A 45 -12.24 -3.02 -0.08
CA LEU A 45 -13.18 -2.05 0.46
C LEU A 45 -13.14 -0.77 -0.37
N THR A 46 -14.27 -0.43 -1.00
CA THR A 46 -14.45 0.88 -1.62
C THR A 46 -14.99 1.87 -0.57
N ILE A 47 -14.39 3.06 -0.54
CA ILE A 47 -14.64 4.06 0.49
C ILE A 47 -15.43 5.23 -0.09
N CYS A 48 -16.51 5.60 0.60
CA CYS A 48 -17.25 6.82 0.33
C CYS A 48 -16.50 8.02 0.93
N SER A 49 -16.21 9.02 0.08
CA SER A 49 -15.54 10.24 0.52
C SER A 49 -16.44 11.12 1.37
N ASP A 50 -15.92 11.57 2.51
CA ASP A 50 -16.53 12.62 3.32
C ASP A 50 -16.10 14.04 2.91
N ILE A 51 -15.07 14.16 2.04
CA ILE A 51 -14.48 15.45 1.65
C ILE A 51 -15.07 15.94 0.33
N SER A 52 -15.19 15.07 -0.66
CA SER A 52 -15.62 15.42 -2.01
C SER A 52 -16.67 14.45 -2.53
N PRO A 53 -17.79 14.95 -3.11
CA PRO A 53 -18.78 14.08 -3.75
C PRO A 53 -18.31 13.52 -5.11
N ARG A 54 -17.13 13.90 -5.58
CA ARG A 54 -16.57 13.51 -6.87
C ARG A 54 -15.11 13.16 -6.76
N VAL A 55 -14.70 12.20 -7.56
CA VAL A 55 -13.29 11.89 -7.81
C VAL A 55 -12.79 12.67 -9.03
N THR A 56 -11.46 12.85 -9.12
CA THR A 56 -10.85 13.46 -10.31
C THR A 56 -11.00 12.54 -11.53
N SER A 57 -11.08 13.14 -12.72
CA SER A 57 -11.12 12.34 -13.97
C SER A 57 -9.88 11.48 -14.14
N ARG A 58 -8.71 11.95 -13.67
CA ARG A 58 -7.46 11.20 -13.71
C ARG A 58 -7.58 9.94 -12.87
N PHE A 59 -8.05 10.06 -11.64
CA PHE A 59 -8.25 8.92 -10.72
C PHE A 59 -9.24 7.92 -11.31
N ALA A 60 -10.42 8.39 -11.75
CA ALA A 60 -11.44 7.51 -12.32
C ALA A 60 -10.94 6.76 -13.57
N ASN A 61 -10.14 7.40 -14.43
CA ASN A 61 -9.59 6.77 -15.63
C ASN A 61 -8.49 5.75 -15.29
N LEU A 62 -7.76 5.96 -14.20
CA LEU A 62 -6.67 5.08 -13.79
C LEU A 62 -7.18 3.83 -13.06
N THR A 63 -8.09 4.03 -12.09
CA THR A 63 -8.53 2.97 -11.17
C THR A 63 -9.89 2.36 -11.53
N GLY A 64 -10.62 2.94 -12.49
CA GLY A 64 -12.00 2.56 -12.77
C GLY A 64 -13.01 2.91 -11.66
N ILE A 65 -12.57 3.59 -10.57
CA ILE A 65 -13.44 4.04 -9.48
C ILE A 65 -14.07 5.37 -9.86
N THR A 66 -15.29 5.30 -10.37
CA THR A 66 -16.08 6.49 -10.69
C THR A 66 -16.64 7.16 -9.43
N SER A 67 -17.06 8.42 -9.55
CA SER A 67 -17.77 9.10 -8.45
C SER A 67 -19.04 8.37 -7.98
N GLU A 68 -19.67 7.60 -8.85
CA GLU A 68 -20.83 6.77 -8.49
C GLU A 68 -20.41 5.56 -7.66
N LYS A 69 -19.38 4.81 -8.10
CA LYS A 69 -18.81 3.69 -7.33
C LYS A 69 -18.33 4.17 -5.95
N MET A 70 -17.59 5.30 -5.91
CA MET A 70 -17.11 5.90 -4.66
C MET A 70 -18.26 6.20 -3.71
N ARG A 71 -19.34 6.85 -4.16
CA ARG A 71 -20.51 7.16 -3.29
C ARG A 71 -21.27 5.93 -2.81
N ALA A 72 -21.17 4.79 -3.50
CA ALA A 72 -21.75 3.52 -3.08
C ALA A 72 -20.87 2.79 -2.05
N GLY A 73 -19.65 3.27 -1.80
CA GLY A 73 -18.72 2.71 -0.81
C GLY A 73 -19.16 2.93 0.63
N ILE A 74 -18.37 2.43 1.56
CA ILE A 74 -18.61 2.58 3.00
C ILE A 74 -17.84 3.79 3.57
N PRO A 75 -18.26 4.36 4.71
CA PRO A 75 -17.54 5.43 5.38
C PRO A 75 -16.08 5.03 5.70
N PHE A 76 -15.14 5.97 5.62
CA PHE A 76 -13.70 5.70 5.85
C PHE A 76 -13.42 5.09 7.22
N VAL A 77 -14.02 5.62 8.28
CA VAL A 77 -13.90 5.08 9.65
C VAL A 77 -14.33 3.60 9.71
N LYS A 78 -15.42 3.25 9.03
CA LYS A 78 -15.91 1.87 8.95
C LYS A 78 -14.95 0.98 8.17
N ALA A 79 -14.42 1.46 7.05
CA ALA A 79 -13.45 0.71 6.24
C ALA A 79 -12.17 0.40 7.04
N VAL A 80 -11.65 1.37 7.79
CA VAL A 80 -10.48 1.16 8.66
C VAL A 80 -10.79 0.14 9.77
N SER A 81 -11.99 0.21 10.38
CA SER A 81 -12.37 -0.74 11.42
C SER A 81 -12.51 -2.16 10.86
N GLU A 82 -13.15 -2.34 9.70
CA GLU A 82 -13.27 -3.64 9.02
C GLU A 82 -11.91 -4.20 8.60
N TYR A 83 -11.03 -3.34 8.05
CA TYR A 83 -9.65 -3.74 7.74
C TYR A 83 -8.92 -4.22 9.00
N ASN A 84 -8.97 -3.48 10.11
CA ASN A 84 -8.28 -3.82 11.35
C ASN A 84 -8.77 -5.16 11.93
N GLU A 85 -10.10 -5.39 11.93
CA GLU A 85 -10.70 -6.66 12.36
C GLU A 85 -10.22 -7.82 11.48
N TRP A 86 -10.25 -7.62 10.15
CA TRP A 86 -9.76 -8.61 9.19
C TRP A 86 -8.25 -8.83 9.32
N ALA A 87 -7.44 -7.80 9.47
CA ALA A 87 -5.98 -7.89 9.61
C ALA A 87 -5.60 -8.73 10.84
N GLY A 88 -6.27 -8.51 11.98
CA GLY A 88 -5.97 -9.18 13.23
C GLY A 88 -4.62 -8.74 13.81
N THR A 89 -4.02 -9.57 14.65
CA THR A 89 -2.75 -9.31 15.34
C THR A 89 -1.64 -10.26 14.89
N ASP A 90 -0.40 -9.98 15.30
CA ASP A 90 0.83 -10.71 14.93
C ASP A 90 1.02 -10.82 13.41
N THR A 91 0.89 -9.67 12.75
CA THR A 91 1.01 -9.54 11.30
C THR A 91 2.20 -8.68 10.89
N VAL A 92 2.72 -8.94 9.69
CA VAL A 92 3.68 -8.07 8.99
C VAL A 92 2.99 -7.54 7.75
N THR A 93 2.73 -6.24 7.71
CA THR A 93 2.17 -5.58 6.54
C THR A 93 3.27 -5.18 5.57
N MET A 94 3.01 -5.29 4.30
CA MET A 94 3.89 -4.82 3.23
C MET A 94 3.07 -4.15 2.13
N SER A 95 3.65 -3.15 1.49
CA SER A 95 3.08 -2.52 0.29
C SER A 95 4.15 -2.27 -0.76
N TRP A 96 3.71 -1.98 -2.00
CA TRP A 96 4.63 -1.60 -3.06
C TRP A 96 5.11 -0.16 -2.83
N SER A 97 6.27 -0.01 -2.21
CA SER A 97 6.82 1.25 -1.69
C SER A 97 6.19 1.72 -0.37
N THR A 98 6.67 2.86 0.11
CA THR A 98 6.16 3.51 1.32
C THR A 98 5.02 4.49 1.07
N SER A 99 4.55 4.62 -0.18
CA SER A 99 3.51 5.59 -0.55
C SER A 99 2.19 5.35 0.17
N ASP A 100 1.82 4.08 0.35
CA ASP A 100 0.62 3.67 1.09
C ASP A 100 0.69 4.11 2.56
N LEU A 101 1.86 3.99 3.21
CA LEU A 101 2.04 4.49 4.57
C LEU A 101 1.88 6.00 4.64
N PHE A 102 2.36 6.75 3.63
CA PHE A 102 2.14 8.19 3.59
C PHE A 102 0.66 8.54 3.38
N ALA A 103 -0.06 7.80 2.54
CA ALA A 103 -1.50 7.97 2.38
C ALA A 103 -2.24 7.70 3.71
N ILE A 104 -1.87 6.65 4.45
CA ILE A 104 -2.42 6.35 5.79
C ILE A 104 -2.17 7.50 6.76
N LEU A 105 -0.93 8.01 6.82
CA LEU A 105 -0.58 9.14 7.70
C LEU A 105 -1.33 10.43 7.32
N ASP A 106 -1.48 10.69 6.03
CA ASP A 106 -2.20 11.86 5.52
C ASP A 106 -3.69 11.82 5.89
N ASN A 107 -4.28 10.62 5.91
CA ASN A 107 -5.68 10.40 6.27
C ASN A 107 -5.92 10.26 7.78
N ARG A 108 -4.87 10.29 8.63
CA ARG A 108 -5.04 10.17 10.09
C ARG A 108 -5.97 11.25 10.67
N CYS A 109 -5.94 12.45 10.08
CA CYS A 109 -6.79 13.57 10.51
C CYS A 109 -8.29 13.37 10.22
N LEU A 110 -8.66 12.36 9.43
CA LEU A 110 -10.05 12.00 9.11
C LEU A 110 -10.60 10.91 10.04
N LEU A 111 -9.78 10.38 10.95
CA LEU A 111 -10.15 9.33 11.88
C LEU A 111 -10.30 9.90 13.30
N PRO A 112 -11.22 9.36 14.12
CA PRO A 112 -11.25 9.59 15.56
C PRO A 112 -9.91 9.21 16.21
N ASP A 113 -9.63 9.78 17.39
CA ASP A 113 -8.34 9.58 18.08
C ASP A 113 -8.10 8.12 18.50
N ASP A 114 -9.14 7.37 18.74
CA ASP A 114 -9.12 5.96 19.16
C ASP A 114 -9.07 4.97 17.98
N ILE A 115 -9.17 5.44 16.73
CA ILE A 115 -9.12 4.60 15.53
C ILE A 115 -7.90 4.96 14.69
N SER A 116 -7.12 3.95 14.32
CA SER A 116 -6.00 4.07 13.38
C SER A 116 -5.84 2.78 12.59
N PHE A 117 -5.14 2.82 11.47
CA PHE A 117 -4.74 1.59 10.79
C PHE A 117 -3.85 0.74 11.68
N HIS A 118 -4.19 -0.55 11.82
CA HIS A 118 -3.43 -1.51 12.59
C HIS A 118 -2.30 -2.10 11.74
N ILE A 119 -1.10 -1.54 11.90
CA ILE A 119 0.13 -2.00 11.26
C ILE A 119 1.18 -2.13 12.35
N GLU A 120 1.45 -3.36 12.81
CA GLU A 120 2.43 -3.63 13.88
C GLU A 120 3.86 -3.66 13.35
N LYS A 121 4.05 -4.34 12.24
CA LYS A 121 5.34 -4.50 11.56
C LYS A 121 5.16 -4.23 10.09
N TYR A 122 6.19 -3.65 9.48
CA TYR A 122 6.14 -3.24 8.09
C TYR A 122 7.38 -3.62 7.30
N ILE A 123 7.19 -3.90 6.01
CA ILE A 123 8.22 -4.07 5.00
C ILE A 123 7.87 -3.26 3.75
N ASP A 124 8.84 -2.53 3.22
CA ASP A 124 8.79 -1.94 1.88
C ASP A 124 9.11 -3.05 0.86
N LEU A 125 8.08 -3.57 0.18
CA LEU A 125 8.23 -4.67 -0.76
C LEU A 125 9.02 -4.26 -2.01
N GLN A 126 8.87 -3.03 -2.49
CA GLN A 126 9.65 -2.50 -3.61
C GLN A 126 11.15 -2.52 -3.27
N GLN A 127 11.51 -2.05 -2.06
CA GLN A 127 12.89 -2.07 -1.58
C GLN A 127 13.42 -3.51 -1.47
N TYR A 128 12.60 -4.44 -0.97
CA TYR A 128 12.96 -5.85 -0.90
C TYR A 128 13.24 -6.43 -2.30
N ILE A 129 12.34 -6.23 -3.25
CA ILE A 129 12.48 -6.71 -4.63
C ILE A 129 13.71 -6.09 -5.32
N GLN A 130 13.97 -4.80 -5.11
CA GLN A 130 15.18 -4.15 -5.63
C GLN A 130 16.46 -4.77 -5.07
N ASN A 131 16.49 -5.09 -3.78
CA ASN A 131 17.62 -5.78 -3.17
C ASN A 131 17.83 -7.18 -3.77
N GLU A 132 16.77 -7.94 -4.02
CA GLU A 132 16.86 -9.24 -4.67
C GLU A 132 17.39 -9.15 -6.11
N LEU A 133 17.06 -8.08 -6.85
CA LEU A 133 17.64 -7.82 -8.16
C LEU A 133 19.15 -7.55 -8.07
N VAL A 134 19.60 -6.79 -7.08
CA VAL A 134 21.04 -6.57 -6.82
C VAL A 134 21.75 -7.89 -6.54
N TYR A 135 21.20 -8.73 -5.66
CA TYR A 135 21.76 -10.03 -5.32
C TYR A 135 21.81 -11.00 -6.51
N SER A 136 20.86 -10.89 -7.45
CA SER A 136 20.83 -11.70 -8.67
C SER A 136 21.71 -11.13 -9.81
N GLY A 137 22.43 -10.04 -9.58
CA GLY A 137 23.31 -9.41 -10.57
C GLY A 137 22.55 -8.53 -11.60
N ASN A 138 21.32 -8.15 -11.32
CA ASN A 138 20.47 -7.29 -12.16
C ASN A 138 20.09 -5.99 -11.45
N PRO A 139 21.07 -5.15 -11.03
CA PRO A 139 20.76 -3.93 -10.28
C PRO A 139 19.93 -2.96 -11.14
N VAL A 140 18.99 -2.29 -10.49
CA VAL A 140 18.23 -1.17 -11.07
C VAL A 140 18.67 0.13 -10.39
N SER A 141 18.84 1.19 -11.18
CA SER A 141 19.36 2.47 -10.70
C SER A 141 18.33 3.32 -9.98
N ASN A 142 17.04 3.16 -10.31
CA ASN A 142 15.94 3.96 -9.80
C ASN A 142 14.86 3.06 -9.19
N GLN A 143 13.88 3.66 -8.50
CA GLN A 143 12.69 2.93 -8.06
C GLN A 143 12.03 2.23 -9.26
N ILE A 144 11.71 0.96 -9.06
CA ILE A 144 11.11 0.12 -10.09
C ILE A 144 9.59 0.12 -9.94
N SER A 145 8.84 0.28 -11.04
CA SER A 145 7.38 0.12 -11.01
C SER A 145 7.00 -1.35 -10.83
N LEU A 146 5.79 -1.60 -10.30
CA LEU A 146 5.24 -2.95 -10.11
C LEU A 146 5.26 -3.76 -11.42
N CYS A 147 4.75 -3.16 -12.51
CA CYS A 147 4.74 -3.80 -13.84
C CYS A 147 6.14 -4.16 -14.35
N LYS A 148 7.12 -3.28 -14.15
CA LYS A 148 8.50 -3.56 -14.58
C LYS A 148 9.13 -4.68 -13.76
N ALA A 149 8.88 -4.71 -12.44
CA ALA A 149 9.32 -5.80 -11.58
C ALA A 149 8.67 -7.12 -11.98
N ALA A 150 7.35 -7.13 -12.23
CA ALA A 150 6.62 -8.30 -12.72
C ALA A 150 7.24 -8.86 -13.99
N GLY A 151 7.56 -7.99 -14.96
CA GLY A 151 8.24 -8.39 -16.20
C GLY A 151 9.60 -9.03 -15.97
N ILE A 152 10.45 -8.47 -15.10
CA ILE A 152 11.80 -9.01 -14.81
C ILE A 152 11.71 -10.38 -14.13
N PHE A 153 10.79 -10.56 -13.20
CA PHE A 153 10.59 -11.83 -12.49
C PHE A 153 9.71 -12.84 -13.24
N ASN A 154 9.28 -12.53 -14.48
CA ASN A 154 8.35 -13.35 -15.26
C ASN A 154 7.08 -13.69 -14.46
N VAL A 155 6.53 -12.69 -13.78
CA VAL A 155 5.19 -12.75 -13.16
C VAL A 155 4.18 -12.26 -14.19
N SER A 156 3.21 -13.12 -14.53
CA SER A 156 2.12 -12.72 -15.41
C SER A 156 1.21 -11.72 -14.71
N THR A 157 0.87 -10.65 -15.40
CA THR A 157 -0.18 -9.72 -15.02
C THR A 157 -1.47 -9.94 -15.83
N GLU A 158 -1.50 -10.97 -16.65
CA GLU A 158 -2.69 -11.34 -17.44
C GLU A 158 -3.83 -11.76 -16.51
N GLY A 159 -5.00 -11.18 -16.73
CA GLY A 159 -6.19 -11.42 -15.89
C GLY A 159 -6.32 -10.50 -14.69
N TYR A 160 -5.33 -9.62 -14.43
CA TYR A 160 -5.42 -8.57 -13.41
C TYR A 160 -5.75 -7.22 -14.05
N GLU A 161 -6.65 -6.48 -13.43
CA GLU A 161 -6.95 -5.08 -13.75
C GLU A 161 -6.01 -4.19 -12.89
N LEU A 162 -4.81 -3.89 -13.42
CA LEU A 162 -3.83 -3.05 -12.74
C LEU A 162 -4.44 -1.68 -12.39
N HIS A 163 -3.99 -1.12 -11.27
CA HIS A 163 -4.55 0.06 -10.62
C HIS A 163 -5.93 -0.19 -9.98
N THR A 164 -6.17 -1.43 -9.56
CA THR A 164 -7.11 -1.74 -8.49
C THR A 164 -6.32 -2.25 -7.30
N ALA A 165 -6.66 -1.80 -6.11
CA ALA A 165 -5.87 -2.14 -4.92
C ALA A 165 -5.81 -3.66 -4.66
N GLN A 166 -6.86 -4.40 -5.01
CA GLN A 166 -6.88 -5.86 -4.89
C GLN A 166 -5.92 -6.54 -5.86
N ASP A 167 -5.96 -6.17 -7.14
CA ASP A 167 -5.16 -6.85 -8.17
C ASP A 167 -3.68 -6.48 -8.06
N ASP A 168 -3.34 -5.23 -7.71
CA ASP A 168 -1.96 -4.82 -7.46
C ASP A 168 -1.39 -5.56 -6.24
N SER A 169 -2.18 -5.78 -5.18
CA SER A 169 -1.82 -6.65 -4.06
C SER A 169 -1.54 -8.09 -4.50
N MET A 170 -2.34 -8.67 -5.40
CA MET A 170 -2.15 -10.03 -5.93
C MET A 170 -0.88 -10.16 -6.78
N VAL A 171 -0.57 -9.14 -7.60
CA VAL A 171 0.70 -9.09 -8.34
C VAL A 171 1.89 -8.99 -7.39
N CYS A 172 1.80 -8.17 -6.33
CA CYS A 172 2.80 -8.09 -5.26
C CYS A 172 3.01 -9.45 -4.57
N VAL A 173 1.95 -10.19 -4.25
CA VAL A 173 2.04 -11.57 -3.72
C VAL A 173 2.82 -12.49 -4.66
N SER A 174 2.52 -12.41 -5.95
CA SER A 174 3.19 -13.25 -6.96
C SER A 174 4.67 -12.91 -7.07
N LEU A 175 5.04 -11.63 -7.02
CA LEU A 175 6.43 -11.17 -6.97
C LEU A 175 7.14 -11.64 -5.71
N LEU A 176 6.50 -11.47 -4.55
CA LEU A 176 7.06 -11.93 -3.27
C LEU A 176 7.39 -13.41 -3.33
N ARG A 177 6.46 -14.26 -3.78
CA ARG A 177 6.68 -15.72 -3.92
C ARG A 177 7.86 -16.06 -4.83
N LYS A 178 8.05 -15.33 -5.93
CA LYS A 178 9.16 -15.52 -6.86
C LYS A 178 10.52 -15.13 -6.31
N ALA A 179 10.57 -14.06 -5.53
CA ALA A 179 11.80 -13.46 -5.03
C ALA A 179 12.13 -13.90 -3.58
N TYR A 180 11.27 -14.68 -2.92
CA TYR A 180 11.35 -14.90 -1.49
C TYR A 180 12.64 -15.57 -1.03
N ASN A 181 13.36 -14.87 -0.16
CA ASN A 181 14.44 -15.41 0.64
C ASN A 181 14.18 -15.04 2.10
N ARG A 182 13.99 -16.05 2.94
CA ARG A 182 13.55 -15.88 4.32
C ARG A 182 14.45 -14.97 5.15
N GLU A 183 15.76 -15.14 5.06
CA GLU A 183 16.72 -14.38 5.87
C GLU A 183 16.72 -12.91 5.46
N ARG A 184 16.87 -12.63 4.14
CA ARG A 184 16.90 -11.27 3.61
C ARG A 184 15.57 -10.55 3.81
N PHE A 185 14.46 -11.26 3.64
CA PHE A 185 13.13 -10.72 3.89
C PHE A 185 12.97 -10.34 5.37
N SER A 186 13.28 -11.27 6.29
CA SER A 186 13.15 -11.03 7.73
C SER A 186 14.03 -9.87 8.24
N ALA A 187 15.20 -9.67 7.63
CA ALA A 187 16.11 -8.59 7.99
C ALA A 187 15.54 -7.17 7.68
N LEU A 188 14.54 -7.09 6.81
CA LEU A 188 13.90 -5.83 6.44
C LEU A 188 12.63 -5.51 7.24
N ILE A 189 12.13 -6.44 8.05
CA ILE A 189 10.95 -6.19 8.89
C ILE A 189 11.29 -5.09 9.90
N ARG A 190 10.41 -4.11 10.02
CA ARG A 190 10.52 -2.98 10.94
C ARG A 190 9.30 -2.92 11.84
N ASP A 191 9.52 -2.66 13.11
CA ASP A 191 8.47 -2.39 14.09
C ASP A 191 7.99 -0.95 13.91
N THR A 192 6.70 -0.76 13.71
CA THR A 192 6.10 0.57 13.50
C THR A 192 5.94 1.35 14.81
N SER A 193 5.98 0.68 15.95
CA SER A 193 5.97 1.32 17.28
C SER A 193 7.30 2.00 17.62
N ASP A 194 8.39 1.65 16.91
CA ASP A 194 9.68 2.35 17.07
C ASP A 194 9.54 3.81 16.63
N SER A 195 9.72 4.73 17.56
CA SER A 195 9.62 6.18 17.32
C SER A 195 10.54 6.69 16.20
N SER A 196 11.56 5.94 15.82
CA SER A 196 12.45 6.24 14.70
C SER A 196 11.90 5.74 13.34
N PHE A 197 10.89 4.86 13.33
CA PHE A 197 10.34 4.29 12.09
C PHE A 197 9.83 5.38 11.15
N TYR A 198 8.86 6.17 11.59
CA TYR A 198 8.30 7.24 10.78
C TYR A 198 9.31 8.35 10.48
N LYS A 199 10.22 8.68 11.40
CA LYS A 199 11.29 9.64 11.14
C LYS A 199 12.17 9.20 9.97
N ARG A 200 12.57 7.93 9.92
CA ARG A 200 13.36 7.38 8.81
C ARG A 200 12.61 7.39 7.48
N LEU A 201 11.30 7.16 7.48
CA LEU A 201 10.47 7.28 6.28
C LEU A 201 10.48 8.72 5.75
N PHE A 202 10.25 9.72 6.61
CA PHE A 202 10.25 11.13 6.22
C PHE A 202 11.61 11.57 5.68
N PHE A 203 12.72 11.20 6.32
CA PHE A 203 14.05 11.52 5.82
C PHE A 203 14.32 10.93 4.43
N LYS A 204 13.92 9.68 4.19
CA LYS A 204 14.11 9.02 2.88
C LYS A 204 13.34 9.74 1.77
N SER A 205 12.14 10.23 2.01
CA SER A 205 11.33 10.95 1.01
C SER A 205 11.85 12.35 0.71
N TYR A 206 12.39 13.08 1.69
CA TYR A 206 12.96 14.42 1.48
C TYR A 206 14.27 14.39 0.69
N TYR A 207 15.16 13.43 0.96
CA TYR A 207 16.44 13.34 0.26
C TYR A 207 16.37 12.76 -1.15
N LEU A 208 15.30 12.03 -1.50
CA LEU A 208 15.13 11.50 -2.87
C LEU A 208 14.53 12.54 -3.83
N ASN A 209 13.78 13.52 -3.32
CA ASN A 209 13.22 14.60 -4.12
C ASN A 209 14.21 15.74 -4.41
N ASP A 210 15.30 15.85 -3.63
CA ASP A 210 16.35 16.88 -3.82
C ASP A 210 17.47 16.42 -4.76
N LEU A 211 17.41 15.21 -5.33
CA LEU A 211 18.43 14.69 -6.25
C LEU A 211 18.01 14.72 -7.73
N ASP A 212 16.82 15.21 -8.03
CA ASP A 212 16.28 15.33 -9.39
C ASP A 212 16.24 16.79 -9.92
N ASP A 213 17.01 17.74 -9.32
CA ASP A 213 17.25 19.09 -9.82
C ASP A 213 18.65 19.25 -10.42
#